data_d7c5550408a8f40f5b42a29f24d4b2c5
#
_entry.id   d7c5550408a8f40f5b42a29f24d4b2c5
#
_cell.length_a   1.000
_cell.length_b   1.000
_cell.length_c   1.000
_cell.angle_alpha   90.00
_cell.angle_beta   90.00
_cell.angle_gamma   90.00
#
_symmetry.space_group_name_H-M   'P 1'
#
loop_
_entity.id
_entity.type
_entity.pdbx_description
1 polymer ?
#
loop_
_entity_poly.entity_id
_entity_poly.type
_entity_poly.pdbx_seq_one_letter_code
_entity_poly.pdbx_strand_id
1 'polypeptide(L)'
;MKYLFAIGVEKCGTTSLDSALRQSKHFNCPKKKEAGFFARHFDKGADFHQRLYRRPFMGFDGYIVDFTPSYFRKPNVLVRLAELDSEKKFIICLRCPFRRAWSHYVHDLRIHYSLGDRSDYFRKQINVSFSGFFKDRKQYYFTKYSRLVENLFETFGKKNCHVVIFEDLIDDWPQVSGKLDAFLGFESPVVRALQLPHANQAQKVPYIYDHITHRNGEITAVQKRRGRDFKLKKLSGQQLENALAIQDSYELELSEELSGEICDWFGEDVRSLEEMLARDLDKWLLPRAMKVNFDMMDDVN
;
A
#
# COMPACT_ATOMS: atom_id res chain seq x y z
N MET A 1 0.49 -19.33 20.04
CA MET A 1 0.50 -19.00 18.57
C MET A 1 1.25 -17.69 18.40
N LYS A 2 1.94 -17.52 17.28
CA LYS A 2 2.65 -16.28 16.95
C LYS A 2 1.99 -15.62 15.74
N TYR A 3 1.67 -14.34 15.83
CA TYR A 3 1.07 -13.58 14.73
C TYR A 3 2.01 -12.50 14.23
N LEU A 4 2.00 -12.30 12.92
CA LEU A 4 2.65 -11.18 12.26
C LEU A 4 1.62 -10.39 11.46
N PHE A 5 1.35 -9.20 11.91
CA PHE A 5 0.40 -8.29 11.27
C PHE A 5 1.12 -7.19 10.49
N ALA A 6 0.75 -6.95 9.23
CA ALA A 6 1.05 -5.68 8.58
C ALA A 6 -0.25 -4.88 8.49
N ILE A 7 -0.38 -3.90 9.37
CA ILE A 7 -1.64 -3.17 9.60
C ILE A 7 -1.75 -1.87 8.82
N GLY A 8 -0.69 -1.46 8.14
CA GLY A 8 -0.63 -0.23 7.36
C GLY A 8 0.72 -0.09 6.64
N VAL A 9 0.88 0.88 5.78
CA VAL A 9 -0.13 1.72 5.16
C VAL A 9 -0.32 1.25 3.71
N GLU A 10 -1.46 1.51 3.12
CA GLU A 10 -1.66 1.14 1.70
C GLU A 10 -0.69 1.90 0.81
N LYS A 11 -0.27 1.28 -0.29
CA LYS A 11 0.66 1.82 -1.31
C LYS A 11 2.11 1.98 -0.82
N CYS A 12 2.47 1.26 0.25
CA CYS A 12 3.81 1.28 0.85
C CYS A 12 4.53 -0.09 0.78
N GLY A 13 4.33 -0.87 -0.27
CA GLY A 13 5.09 -2.11 -0.51
C GLY A 13 4.64 -3.36 0.24
N THR A 14 3.55 -3.31 1.00
CA THR A 14 3.03 -4.49 1.74
C THR A 14 2.74 -5.70 0.86
N THR A 15 2.51 -5.52 -0.45
CA THR A 15 2.28 -6.64 -1.38
C THR A 15 3.60 -7.34 -1.73
N SER A 16 4.68 -6.59 -1.95
CA SER A 16 6.00 -7.16 -2.19
C SER A 16 6.49 -7.94 -0.97
N LEU A 17 6.32 -7.36 0.22
CA LEU A 17 6.69 -8.02 1.47
C LEU A 17 5.85 -9.28 1.73
N ASP A 18 4.52 -9.25 1.56
CA ASP A 18 3.65 -10.44 1.65
C ASP A 18 4.11 -11.54 0.67
N SER A 19 4.45 -11.15 -0.56
CA SER A 19 4.91 -12.09 -1.60
C SER A 19 6.28 -12.69 -1.27
N ALA A 20 7.16 -11.94 -0.63
CA ALA A 20 8.44 -12.47 -0.12
C ALA A 20 8.19 -13.51 0.98
N LEU A 21 7.45 -13.16 2.03
CA LEU A 21 7.21 -14.07 3.15
C LEU A 21 6.52 -15.38 2.75
N ARG A 22 5.67 -15.36 1.72
CA ARG A 22 5.01 -16.55 1.18
C ARG A 22 5.96 -17.61 0.63
N GLN A 23 7.22 -17.27 0.36
CA GLN A 23 8.24 -18.20 -0.13
C GLN A 23 8.78 -19.10 0.99
N SER A 24 8.56 -18.74 2.26
CA SER A 24 9.10 -19.49 3.39
C SER A 24 8.06 -20.31 4.14
N LYS A 25 8.45 -21.49 4.58
CA LYS A 25 7.62 -22.37 5.44
C LYS A 25 7.37 -21.80 6.84
N HIS A 26 8.16 -20.84 7.28
CA HIS A 26 8.03 -20.20 8.59
C HIS A 26 6.86 -19.20 8.66
N PHE A 27 6.22 -18.92 7.54
CA PHE A 27 5.07 -18.02 7.46
C PHE A 27 3.83 -18.73 6.93
N ASN A 28 2.77 -18.76 7.72
CA ASN A 28 1.46 -19.24 7.28
C ASN A 28 0.64 -18.04 6.80
N CYS A 29 0.72 -17.76 5.52
CA CYS A 29 -0.01 -16.67 4.90
C CYS A 29 -1.42 -17.10 4.45
N PRO A 30 -2.40 -16.20 4.46
CA PRO A 30 -3.75 -16.53 4.03
C PRO A 30 -3.77 -16.91 2.54
N LYS A 31 -4.77 -17.70 2.13
CA LYS A 31 -4.97 -18.13 0.72
C LYS A 31 -5.04 -16.95 -0.24
N LYS A 32 -5.68 -15.87 0.20
CA LYS A 32 -5.69 -14.58 -0.50
C LYS A 32 -5.08 -13.51 0.41
N LYS A 33 -4.23 -12.67 -0.13
CA LYS A 33 -3.73 -11.49 0.59
C LYS A 33 -4.91 -10.66 1.09
N GLU A 34 -4.69 -9.98 2.24
CA GLU A 34 -5.69 -9.18 2.92
C GLU A 34 -6.87 -10.04 3.39
N ALA A 35 -6.58 -10.99 4.27
CA ALA A 35 -7.61 -11.83 4.90
C ALA A 35 -8.75 -10.99 5.48
N GLY A 36 -8.39 -9.86 6.09
CA GLY A 36 -9.35 -8.89 6.60
C GLY A 36 -10.27 -9.45 7.69
N PHE A 37 -9.86 -10.53 8.34
CA PHE A 37 -10.68 -11.23 9.33
C PHE A 37 -11.13 -10.27 10.44
N PHE A 38 -10.19 -9.57 11.07
CA PHE A 38 -10.48 -8.68 12.19
C PHE A 38 -11.37 -7.49 11.84
N ALA A 39 -11.47 -7.13 10.55
CA ALA A 39 -12.30 -6.03 10.08
C ALA A 39 -13.67 -6.44 9.56
N ARG A 40 -13.74 -7.56 8.84
CA ARG A 40 -14.92 -7.91 8.03
C ARG A 40 -15.61 -9.21 8.46
N HIS A 41 -14.91 -10.05 9.21
CA HIS A 41 -15.33 -11.42 9.46
C HIS A 41 -15.13 -11.85 10.91
N PHE A 42 -14.88 -10.92 11.80
CA PHE A 42 -14.56 -11.21 13.20
C PHE A 42 -15.68 -12.04 13.89
N ASP A 43 -16.92 -11.65 13.62
CA ASP A 43 -18.10 -12.30 14.20
C ASP A 43 -18.32 -13.76 13.71
N LYS A 44 -17.58 -14.18 12.68
CA LYS A 44 -17.63 -15.55 12.15
C LYS A 44 -16.80 -16.55 12.96
N GLY A 45 -16.04 -16.07 13.95
CA GLY A 45 -15.30 -16.89 14.90
C GLY A 45 -14.03 -17.56 14.36
N ALA A 46 -13.37 -18.31 15.25
CA ALA A 46 -12.03 -18.86 15.03
C ALA A 46 -11.97 -19.87 13.87
N ASP A 47 -12.98 -20.72 13.71
CA ASP A 47 -13.03 -21.72 12.64
C ASP A 47 -13.06 -21.07 11.25
N PHE A 48 -13.79 -19.96 11.13
CA PHE A 48 -13.78 -19.20 9.87
C PHE A 48 -12.41 -18.57 9.65
N HIS A 49 -11.78 -18.00 10.68
CA HIS A 49 -10.44 -17.44 10.59
C HIS A 49 -9.45 -18.49 10.08
N GLN A 50 -9.44 -19.67 10.69
CA GLN A 50 -8.59 -20.81 10.30
C GLN A 50 -8.78 -21.18 8.82
N ARG A 51 -10.01 -21.22 8.31
CA ARG A 51 -10.31 -21.57 6.90
C ARG A 51 -9.76 -20.60 5.87
N LEU A 52 -9.40 -19.38 6.26
CA LEU A 52 -8.75 -18.42 5.38
C LEU A 52 -7.31 -18.81 5.04
N TYR A 53 -6.70 -19.71 5.80
CA TYR A 53 -5.31 -20.13 5.68
C TYR A 53 -5.18 -21.53 5.08
N ARG A 54 -3.96 -21.85 4.62
CA ARG A 54 -3.67 -23.16 4.01
C ARG A 54 -3.30 -24.21 5.04
N ARG A 55 -2.65 -23.78 6.14
CA ARG A 55 -2.16 -24.67 7.21
C ARG A 55 -2.97 -24.46 8.48
N PRO A 56 -3.16 -25.51 9.28
CA PRO A 56 -3.72 -25.37 10.62
C PRO A 56 -2.91 -24.39 11.47
N PHE A 57 -3.55 -23.70 12.40
CA PHE A 57 -2.85 -22.85 13.36
C PHE A 57 -2.26 -23.68 14.50
N MET A 58 -3.00 -24.69 14.95
CA MET A 58 -2.54 -25.60 16.00
C MET A 58 -1.33 -26.40 15.52
N GLY A 59 -0.27 -26.43 16.33
CA GLY A 59 0.99 -27.11 16.00
C GLY A 59 1.85 -26.42 14.93
N PHE A 60 1.45 -25.23 14.46
CA PHE A 60 2.28 -24.47 13.54
C PHE A 60 3.36 -23.71 14.31
N ASP A 61 4.62 -24.07 14.06
CA ASP A 61 5.79 -23.41 14.62
C ASP A 61 6.29 -22.34 13.66
N GLY A 62 5.70 -21.15 13.73
CA GLY A 62 6.01 -20.00 12.88
C GLY A 62 5.00 -18.88 13.06
N TYR A 63 5.02 -17.92 12.15
CA TYR A 63 4.13 -16.78 12.20
C TYR A 63 2.88 -16.99 11.33
N ILE A 64 1.70 -16.81 11.93
CA ILE A 64 0.43 -16.65 11.21
C ILE A 64 0.39 -15.19 10.72
N VAL A 65 0.35 -15.00 9.40
CA VAL A 65 0.52 -13.69 8.77
C VAL A 65 -0.82 -13.11 8.35
N ASP A 66 -1.15 -11.91 8.77
CA ASP A 66 -2.28 -11.13 8.20
C ASP A 66 -1.81 -9.74 7.76
N PHE A 67 -1.57 -9.58 6.47
CA PHE A 67 -1.19 -8.32 5.85
C PHE A 67 -2.44 -7.65 5.25
N THR A 68 -3.17 -6.94 6.12
CA THR A 68 -4.35 -6.13 5.75
C THR A 68 -4.06 -4.65 6.05
N PRO A 69 -3.50 -3.91 5.08
CA PRO A 69 -3.01 -2.55 5.30
C PRO A 69 -4.07 -1.53 5.71
N SER A 70 -5.35 -1.84 5.55
CA SER A 70 -6.45 -0.96 5.98
C SER A 70 -6.79 -1.07 7.47
N TYR A 71 -6.15 -1.96 8.22
CA TYR A 71 -6.43 -2.14 9.65
C TYR A 71 -6.14 -0.89 10.48
N PHE A 72 -5.08 -0.15 10.14
CA PHE A 72 -4.71 1.05 10.88
C PHE A 72 -5.81 2.12 10.98
N ARG A 73 -6.73 2.14 10.00
CA ARG A 73 -7.86 3.09 9.97
C ARG A 73 -9.10 2.62 10.73
N LYS A 74 -9.02 1.50 11.42
CA LYS A 74 -10.16 0.86 12.05
C LYS A 74 -9.93 0.67 13.55
N PRO A 75 -10.32 1.63 14.41
CA PRO A 75 -10.07 1.55 15.85
C PRO A 75 -10.56 0.24 16.48
N ASN A 76 -11.73 -0.25 16.07
CA ASN A 76 -12.27 -1.53 16.54
C ASN A 76 -11.38 -2.74 16.18
N VAL A 77 -10.62 -2.66 15.10
CA VAL A 77 -9.66 -3.73 14.75
C VAL A 77 -8.47 -3.69 15.69
N LEU A 78 -7.93 -2.51 16.00
CA LEU A 78 -6.81 -2.38 16.92
C LEU A 78 -7.16 -2.90 18.32
N VAL A 79 -8.37 -2.63 18.80
CA VAL A 79 -8.89 -3.21 20.05
C VAL A 79 -8.91 -4.74 19.98
N ARG A 80 -9.50 -5.32 18.94
CA ARG A 80 -9.54 -6.79 18.75
C ARG A 80 -8.16 -7.42 18.68
N LEU A 81 -7.20 -6.72 18.06
CA LEU A 81 -5.81 -7.18 18.01
C LEU A 81 -5.13 -7.06 19.37
N ALA A 82 -5.44 -6.04 20.16
CA ALA A 82 -4.91 -5.88 21.52
C ALA A 82 -5.39 -7.02 22.44
N GLU A 83 -6.68 -7.35 22.36
CA GLU A 83 -7.34 -8.40 23.17
C GLU A 83 -6.97 -9.82 22.72
N LEU A 84 -6.38 -10.04 21.55
CA LEU A 84 -5.98 -11.36 21.08
C LEU A 84 -4.92 -11.97 22.01
N ASP A 85 -5.25 -13.05 22.68
CA ASP A 85 -4.33 -13.77 23.57
C ASP A 85 -3.32 -14.62 22.77
N SER A 86 -2.27 -13.97 22.31
CA SER A 86 -1.20 -14.58 21.50
C SER A 86 0.01 -13.67 21.42
N GLU A 87 1.19 -14.22 21.14
CA GLU A 87 2.35 -13.43 20.78
C GLU A 87 2.06 -12.69 19.46
N LYS A 88 2.30 -11.39 19.42
CA LYS A 88 1.98 -10.52 18.27
C LYS A 88 3.15 -9.62 17.92
N LYS A 89 3.48 -9.59 16.64
CA LYS A 89 4.42 -8.64 16.04
C LYS A 89 3.69 -7.83 14.96
N PHE A 90 4.02 -6.56 14.88
CA PHE A 90 3.38 -5.62 13.97
C PHE A 90 4.40 -5.00 13.04
N ILE A 91 4.11 -5.01 11.75
CA ILE A 91 4.85 -4.26 10.74
C ILE A 91 3.97 -3.11 10.26
N ILE A 92 4.56 -1.94 10.15
CA ILE A 92 3.98 -0.81 9.45
C ILE A 92 4.92 -0.39 8.34
N CYS A 93 4.44 -0.43 7.10
CA CYS A 93 5.20 0.03 5.95
C CYS A 93 4.83 1.49 5.67
N LEU A 94 5.80 2.36 5.62
CA LEU A 94 5.67 3.77 5.31
C LEU A 94 6.38 4.10 4.00
N ARG A 95 5.99 5.16 3.36
CA ARG A 95 6.54 5.66 2.10
C ARG A 95 6.48 7.17 2.09
N CYS A 96 7.35 7.83 1.32
CA CYS A 96 7.21 9.27 1.06
C CYS A 96 5.73 9.63 0.86
N PRO A 97 5.16 10.53 1.69
CA PRO A 97 3.72 10.80 1.70
C PRO A 97 3.18 11.25 0.34
N PHE A 98 3.95 12.07 -0.37
CA PHE A 98 3.59 12.51 -1.72
C PHE A 98 3.54 11.33 -2.71
N ARG A 99 4.59 10.51 -2.76
CA ARG A 99 4.65 9.32 -3.65
C ARG A 99 3.55 8.31 -3.32
N ARG A 100 3.20 8.20 -2.05
CA ARG A 100 2.06 7.39 -1.62
C ARG A 100 0.74 7.96 -2.12
N ALA A 101 0.51 9.27 -1.94
CA ALA A 101 -0.70 9.96 -2.40
C ALA A 101 -0.89 9.78 -3.90
N TRP A 102 0.17 9.99 -4.66
CA TRP A 102 0.19 9.74 -6.10
C TRP A 102 -0.15 8.29 -6.46
N SER A 103 0.52 7.32 -5.84
CA SER A 103 0.24 5.89 -6.08
C SER A 103 -1.20 5.50 -5.73
N HIS A 104 -1.82 6.19 -4.77
CA HIS A 104 -3.22 5.98 -4.41
C HIS A 104 -4.15 6.57 -5.47
N TYR A 105 -3.88 7.80 -5.90
CA TYR A 105 -4.62 8.45 -6.98
C TYR A 105 -4.67 7.59 -8.25
N VAL A 106 -3.50 7.16 -8.74
CA VAL A 106 -3.40 6.26 -9.90
C VAL A 106 -4.18 4.96 -9.70
N HIS A 107 -4.13 4.38 -8.51
CA HIS A 107 -4.86 3.17 -8.18
C HIS A 107 -6.37 3.38 -8.25
N ASP A 108 -6.88 4.48 -7.69
CA ASP A 108 -8.29 4.79 -7.66
C ASP A 108 -8.82 5.12 -9.07
N LEU A 109 -8.03 5.85 -9.87
CA LEU A 109 -8.33 6.06 -11.29
C LEU A 109 -8.48 4.72 -12.03
N ARG A 110 -7.53 3.81 -11.87
CA ARG A 110 -7.61 2.48 -12.52
C ARG A 110 -8.84 1.70 -12.09
N ILE A 111 -9.21 1.74 -10.81
CA ILE A 111 -10.42 1.08 -10.32
C ILE A 111 -11.65 1.74 -10.93
N HIS A 112 -11.73 3.06 -10.90
CA HIS A 112 -12.85 3.81 -11.45
C HIS A 112 -13.12 3.43 -12.91
N TYR A 113 -12.11 3.49 -13.76
CA TYR A 113 -12.25 3.14 -15.17
C TYR A 113 -12.43 1.63 -15.42
N SER A 114 -12.02 0.76 -14.48
CA SER A 114 -12.17 -0.69 -14.63
C SER A 114 -13.56 -1.21 -14.29
N LEU A 115 -14.27 -0.58 -13.36
CA LEU A 115 -15.55 -1.08 -12.85
C LEU A 115 -16.77 -0.74 -13.73
N GLY A 116 -16.61 0.20 -14.69
CA GLY A 116 -17.71 0.62 -15.56
C GLY A 116 -18.87 1.26 -14.79
N ASP A 117 -20.09 1.07 -15.28
CA ASP A 117 -21.30 1.70 -14.72
C ASP A 117 -21.72 1.19 -13.33
N ARG A 118 -21.01 0.20 -12.78
CA ARG A 118 -21.42 -0.47 -11.53
C ARG A 118 -21.03 0.24 -10.25
N SER A 119 -20.30 1.35 -10.28
CA SER A 119 -19.90 2.03 -9.06
C SER A 119 -20.20 3.52 -9.08
N ASP A 120 -21.48 3.88 -8.93
CA ASP A 120 -21.88 5.28 -8.64
C ASP A 120 -21.12 5.86 -7.44
N TYR A 121 -20.73 5.03 -6.49
CA TYR A 121 -19.91 5.43 -5.34
C TYR A 121 -18.55 5.96 -5.76
N PHE A 122 -17.85 5.28 -6.67
CA PHE A 122 -16.55 5.75 -7.17
C PHE A 122 -16.69 6.88 -8.19
N ARG A 123 -17.73 6.89 -9.03
CA ARG A 123 -17.95 7.94 -10.03
C ARG A 123 -18.14 9.33 -9.44
N LYS A 124 -18.85 9.44 -8.32
CA LYS A 124 -19.12 10.72 -7.67
C LYS A 124 -17.96 11.28 -6.86
N GLN A 125 -16.93 10.47 -6.62
CA GLN A 125 -15.87 10.80 -5.67
C GLN A 125 -14.48 10.95 -6.26
N ILE A 126 -14.28 10.64 -7.56
CA ILE A 126 -12.96 10.79 -8.17
C ILE A 126 -12.91 12.10 -8.93
N ASN A 127 -12.20 13.04 -8.33
CA ASN A 127 -11.76 14.23 -9.03
C ASN A 127 -10.71 13.81 -10.07
N VAL A 128 -10.86 14.25 -11.31
CA VAL A 128 -9.99 13.85 -12.42
C VAL A 128 -8.56 14.38 -12.23
N SER A 129 -8.39 15.51 -11.54
CA SER A 129 -7.09 16.09 -11.24
C SER A 129 -6.51 15.54 -9.93
N PHE A 130 -5.18 15.41 -9.86
CA PHE A 130 -4.51 15.04 -8.63
C PHE A 130 -4.73 16.06 -7.50
N SER A 131 -4.75 17.35 -7.84
CA SER A 131 -5.04 18.41 -6.87
C SER A 131 -6.41 18.23 -6.22
N GLY A 132 -7.45 18.03 -7.03
CA GLY A 132 -8.78 17.74 -6.49
C GLY A 132 -8.83 16.47 -5.66
N PHE A 133 -8.20 15.39 -6.13
CA PHE A 133 -8.09 14.15 -5.38
C PHE A 133 -7.39 14.36 -4.03
N PHE A 134 -6.29 15.09 -4.00
CA PHE A 134 -5.57 15.38 -2.76
C PHE A 134 -6.42 16.20 -1.80
N LYS A 135 -7.05 17.28 -2.26
CA LYS A 135 -7.91 18.15 -1.44
C LYS A 135 -9.09 17.37 -0.83
N ASP A 136 -9.74 16.52 -1.62
CA ASP A 136 -10.89 15.72 -1.18
C ASP A 136 -10.52 14.60 -0.21
N ARG A 137 -9.32 14.05 -0.35
CA ARG A 137 -8.94 12.79 0.31
C ARG A 137 -7.91 12.94 1.41
N LYS A 138 -7.25 14.12 1.55
CA LYS A 138 -6.14 14.29 2.49
C LYS A 138 -6.49 13.89 3.93
N GLN A 139 -7.68 14.19 4.40
CA GLN A 139 -8.08 13.85 5.77
C GLN A 139 -8.34 12.36 5.99
N TYR A 140 -8.83 11.65 4.98
CA TYR A 140 -9.24 10.26 5.11
C TYR A 140 -8.12 9.28 4.74
N TYR A 141 -7.42 9.52 3.64
CA TYR A 141 -6.42 8.59 3.11
C TYR A 141 -4.99 8.93 3.52
N PHE A 142 -4.71 10.20 3.78
CA PHE A 142 -3.36 10.69 4.05
C PHE A 142 -3.17 10.98 5.53
N THR A 143 -3.40 9.94 6.33
CA THR A 143 -3.16 9.97 7.78
C THR A 143 -1.73 10.38 8.08
N LYS A 144 -1.56 11.22 9.08
CA LYS A 144 -0.26 11.58 9.63
C LYS A 144 0.40 10.33 10.21
N TYR A 145 1.62 10.07 9.80
CA TYR A 145 2.35 8.85 10.15
C TYR A 145 2.84 8.85 11.60
N SER A 146 3.30 10.00 12.07
CA SER A 146 3.81 10.13 13.45
C SER A 146 2.79 9.64 14.45
N ARG A 147 1.58 10.17 14.39
CA ARG A 147 0.49 9.77 15.28
C ARG A 147 0.11 8.30 15.13
N LEU A 148 0.19 7.76 13.91
CA LEU A 148 -0.10 6.36 13.67
C LEU A 148 0.95 5.45 14.34
N VAL A 149 2.23 5.77 14.18
CA VAL A 149 3.35 5.00 14.76
C VAL A 149 3.33 5.14 16.29
N GLU A 150 3.09 6.33 16.82
CA GLU A 150 2.94 6.59 18.24
C GLU A 150 1.84 5.72 18.85
N ASN A 151 0.63 5.78 18.31
CA ASN A 151 -0.50 4.97 18.78
C ASN A 151 -0.19 3.46 18.76
N LEU A 152 0.58 3.00 17.78
CA LEU A 152 0.99 1.59 17.71
C LEU A 152 1.99 1.23 18.81
N PHE A 153 2.97 2.11 19.04
CA PHE A 153 3.96 1.88 20.06
C PHE A 153 3.33 1.92 21.47
N GLU A 154 2.37 2.79 21.69
CA GLU A 154 1.60 2.86 22.94
C GLU A 154 0.72 1.63 23.14
N THR A 155 0.00 1.21 22.09
CA THR A 155 -0.96 0.10 22.18
C THR A 155 -0.29 -1.26 22.31
N PHE A 156 0.79 -1.51 21.55
CA PHE A 156 1.38 -2.84 21.42
C PHE A 156 2.80 -2.95 21.98
N GLY A 157 3.39 -1.82 22.37
CA GLY A 157 4.78 -1.71 22.80
C GLY A 157 5.77 -1.64 21.62
N LYS A 158 6.72 -0.72 21.68
CA LYS A 158 7.73 -0.47 20.62
C LYS A 158 8.47 -1.74 20.20
N LYS A 159 8.80 -2.64 21.16
CA LYS A 159 9.50 -3.92 20.89
C LYS A 159 8.72 -4.90 20.00
N ASN A 160 7.40 -4.73 19.92
CA ASN A 160 6.52 -5.57 19.12
C ASN A 160 6.14 -4.91 17.78
N CYS A 161 6.66 -3.72 17.49
CA CYS A 161 6.36 -2.96 16.29
C CYS A 161 7.63 -2.67 15.50
N HIS A 162 7.58 -2.87 14.18
CA HIS A 162 8.68 -2.59 13.27
C HIS A 162 8.19 -1.70 12.12
N VAL A 163 8.91 -0.61 11.89
CA VAL A 163 8.63 0.32 10.79
C VAL A 163 9.53 -0.05 9.62
N VAL A 164 8.92 -0.31 8.47
CA VAL A 164 9.60 -0.56 7.19
C VAL A 164 9.41 0.65 6.30
N ILE A 165 10.47 1.26 5.86
CA ILE A 165 10.45 2.33 4.87
C ILE A 165 10.44 1.71 3.47
N PHE A 166 9.51 2.13 2.63
CA PHE A 166 9.32 1.55 1.29
C PHE A 166 10.55 1.77 0.41
N GLU A 167 11.15 2.94 0.48
CA GLU A 167 12.35 3.27 -0.27
C GLU A 167 13.48 2.29 0.09
N ASP A 168 13.75 2.04 1.37
CA ASP A 168 14.75 1.03 1.78
C ASP A 168 14.36 -0.39 1.34
N LEU A 169 13.06 -0.70 1.41
CA LEU A 169 12.58 -2.02 1.00
C LEU A 169 12.97 -2.33 -0.45
N ILE A 170 12.97 -1.31 -1.31
CA ILE A 170 13.32 -1.44 -2.73
C ILE A 170 14.82 -1.34 -2.95
N ASP A 171 15.49 -0.40 -2.27
CA ASP A 171 16.89 -0.05 -2.52
C ASP A 171 17.86 -0.98 -1.81
N ASP A 172 17.50 -1.47 -0.60
CA ASP A 172 18.38 -2.33 0.22
C ASP A 172 17.61 -3.45 0.92
N TRP A 173 17.06 -4.36 0.12
CA TRP A 173 16.40 -5.56 0.65
C TRP A 173 17.26 -6.38 1.62
N PRO A 174 18.58 -6.61 1.38
CA PRO A 174 19.43 -7.32 2.33
C PRO A 174 19.45 -6.71 3.73
N GLN A 175 19.52 -5.38 3.85
CA GLN A 175 19.49 -4.69 5.14
C GLN A 175 18.10 -4.79 5.79
N VAL A 176 17.04 -4.51 5.03
CA VAL A 176 15.65 -4.56 5.55
C VAL A 176 15.29 -5.97 6.02
N SER A 177 15.62 -6.98 5.23
CA SER A 177 15.34 -8.38 5.57
C SER A 177 16.15 -8.86 6.78
N GLY A 178 17.39 -8.42 6.94
CA GLY A 178 18.19 -8.69 8.13
C GLY A 178 17.59 -8.07 9.40
N LYS A 179 17.09 -6.83 9.32
CA LYS A 179 16.36 -6.19 10.43
C LYS A 179 15.06 -6.93 10.76
N LEU A 180 14.36 -7.46 9.75
CA LEU A 180 13.16 -8.27 9.95
C LEU A 180 13.47 -9.62 10.60
N ASP A 181 14.57 -10.30 10.24
CA ASP A 181 15.01 -11.52 10.91
C ASP A 181 15.25 -11.26 12.41
N ALA A 182 16.00 -10.22 12.74
CA ALA A 182 16.26 -9.83 14.13
C ALA A 182 14.96 -9.47 14.87
N PHE A 183 14.09 -8.70 14.25
CA PHE A 183 12.79 -8.33 14.84
C PHE A 183 11.90 -9.53 15.11
N LEU A 184 11.89 -10.52 14.23
CA LEU A 184 11.10 -11.75 14.34
C LEU A 184 11.74 -12.80 15.24
N GLY A 185 12.98 -12.59 15.66
CA GLY A 185 13.72 -13.51 16.54
C GLY A 185 14.27 -14.74 15.81
N PHE A 186 14.59 -14.62 14.53
CA PHE A 186 15.25 -15.69 13.80
C PHE A 186 16.77 -15.63 14.03
N GLU A 187 17.33 -16.71 14.52
CA GLU A 187 18.81 -16.86 14.71
C GLU A 187 19.53 -17.10 13.37
N SER A 188 18.84 -17.68 12.40
CA SER A 188 19.33 -17.91 11.04
C SER A 188 18.60 -17.01 10.03
N PRO A 189 19.18 -16.72 8.86
CA PRO A 189 18.60 -15.82 7.87
C PRO A 189 17.37 -16.45 7.19
N VAL A 190 16.19 -16.28 7.77
CA VAL A 190 14.92 -16.75 7.21
C VAL A 190 14.37 -15.75 6.21
N VAL A 191 14.20 -14.47 6.60
CA VAL A 191 13.66 -13.42 5.71
C VAL A 191 14.73 -12.97 4.72
N ARG A 192 15.96 -12.88 5.16
CA ARG A 192 17.11 -12.48 4.33
C ARG A 192 17.40 -13.47 3.19
N ALA A 193 17.00 -14.72 3.34
CA ALA A 193 17.14 -15.74 2.29
C ALA A 193 16.05 -15.64 1.21
N LEU A 194 15.05 -14.77 1.38
CA LEU A 194 13.94 -14.64 0.45
C LEU A 194 14.24 -13.59 -0.62
N GLN A 195 13.62 -13.77 -1.78
CA GLN A 195 13.64 -12.76 -2.84
C GLN A 195 12.48 -11.78 -2.62
N LEU A 196 12.74 -10.49 -2.80
CA LEU A 196 11.69 -9.47 -2.83
C LEU A 196 11.13 -9.37 -4.25
N PRO A 197 9.91 -9.85 -4.53
CA PRO A 197 9.33 -9.67 -5.84
C PRO A 197 8.88 -8.21 -6.04
N HIS A 198 9.16 -7.64 -7.19
CA HIS A 198 8.56 -6.38 -7.61
C HIS A 198 7.06 -6.59 -7.93
N ALA A 199 6.23 -6.70 -6.90
CA ALA A 199 4.85 -7.16 -7.04
C ALA A 199 3.92 -6.17 -7.74
N ASN A 200 4.20 -4.88 -7.67
CA ASN A 200 3.44 -3.83 -8.34
C ASN A 200 4.43 -2.70 -8.67
N GLN A 201 5.17 -2.83 -9.77
CA GLN A 201 5.87 -1.66 -10.32
C GLN A 201 4.82 -0.56 -10.55
N ALA A 202 5.03 0.60 -9.94
CA ALA A 202 4.25 1.77 -10.29
C ALA A 202 4.52 2.01 -11.79
N GLN A 203 3.49 1.90 -12.60
CA GLN A 203 3.64 2.28 -13.99
C GLN A 203 3.93 3.78 -14.01
N LYS A 204 4.96 4.18 -14.74
CA LYS A 204 5.38 5.58 -14.89
C LYS A 204 4.22 6.48 -15.35
N VAL A 205 3.30 5.88 -16.08
CA VAL A 205 2.08 6.51 -16.58
C VAL A 205 0.90 5.65 -16.13
N PRO A 206 -0.20 6.21 -15.64
CA PRO A 206 -1.40 5.45 -15.35
C PRO A 206 -2.05 5.03 -16.66
N TYR A 207 -1.50 4.00 -17.30
CA TYR A 207 -2.26 3.31 -18.31
C TYR A 207 -3.54 2.81 -17.66
N ILE A 208 -4.63 3.49 -17.94
CA ILE A 208 -5.98 3.05 -17.52
C ILE A 208 -6.24 1.71 -18.18
N TYR A 209 -5.73 1.56 -19.41
CA TYR A 209 -5.78 0.33 -20.16
C TYR A 209 -4.39 -0.04 -20.66
N ASP A 210 -4.02 -1.32 -20.55
CA ASP A 210 -2.76 -1.83 -21.07
C ASP A 210 -2.78 -1.99 -22.61
N HIS A 211 -4.00 -2.10 -23.17
CA HIS A 211 -4.22 -2.32 -24.61
C HIS A 211 -5.54 -1.73 -25.04
N ILE A 212 -5.55 -1.03 -26.16
CA ILE A 212 -6.78 -0.55 -26.81
C ILE A 212 -6.77 -1.09 -28.24
N THR A 213 -7.86 -1.74 -28.63
CA THR A 213 -8.04 -2.26 -29.98
C THR A 213 -9.30 -1.68 -30.60
N HIS A 214 -9.19 -1.27 -31.86
CA HIS A 214 -10.31 -0.85 -32.69
C HIS A 214 -10.61 -1.96 -33.70
N ARG A 215 -11.80 -2.54 -33.64
CA ARG A 215 -12.21 -3.56 -34.58
C ARG A 215 -13.68 -3.39 -34.95
N ASN A 216 -13.97 -3.28 -36.27
CA ASN A 216 -15.34 -3.13 -36.80
C ASN A 216 -16.17 -2.02 -36.11
N GLY A 217 -15.56 -0.87 -35.84
CA GLY A 217 -16.22 0.25 -35.14
C GLY A 217 -16.38 0.06 -33.62
N GLU A 218 -15.98 -1.07 -33.09
CA GLU A 218 -15.94 -1.30 -31.63
C GLU A 218 -14.57 -0.97 -31.06
N ILE A 219 -14.56 -0.25 -29.93
CA ILE A 219 -13.36 0.05 -29.15
C ILE A 219 -13.32 -0.91 -27.97
N THR A 220 -12.29 -1.74 -27.93
CA THR A 220 -12.09 -2.69 -26.82
C THR A 220 -10.82 -2.32 -26.07
N ALA A 221 -10.94 -2.16 -24.76
CA ALA A 221 -9.83 -1.88 -23.88
C ALA A 221 -9.53 -3.08 -22.97
N VAL A 222 -8.27 -3.39 -22.79
CA VAL A 222 -7.80 -4.53 -22.00
C VAL A 222 -6.99 -4.01 -20.83
N GLN A 223 -7.31 -4.49 -19.64
CA GLN A 223 -6.47 -4.33 -18.47
C GLN A 223 -5.78 -5.66 -18.17
N LYS A 224 -4.46 -5.61 -17.93
CA LYS A 224 -3.68 -6.77 -17.52
C LYS A 224 -3.46 -6.77 -16.00
N ARG A 225 -3.49 -7.95 -15.42
CA ARG A 225 -3.07 -8.16 -14.03
C ARG A 225 -2.13 -9.36 -13.97
N ARG A 226 -0.90 -9.14 -13.49
CA ARG A 226 0.14 -10.18 -13.43
C ARG A 226 0.42 -10.82 -14.81
N GLY A 227 0.48 -9.99 -15.87
CA GLY A 227 0.78 -10.45 -17.23
C GLY A 227 -0.36 -11.18 -17.95
N ARG A 228 -1.55 -11.28 -17.36
CA ARG A 228 -2.74 -11.89 -17.97
C ARG A 228 -3.83 -10.85 -18.19
N ASP A 229 -4.60 -11.00 -19.25
CA ASP A 229 -5.77 -10.16 -19.49
C ASP A 229 -6.76 -10.32 -18.36
N PHE A 230 -7.00 -9.21 -17.67
CA PHE A 230 -7.86 -9.20 -16.48
C PHE A 230 -9.29 -8.79 -16.82
N LYS A 231 -9.44 -7.91 -17.77
CA LYS A 231 -10.74 -7.38 -18.14
C LYS A 231 -10.74 -6.82 -19.56
N LEU A 232 -11.71 -7.27 -20.34
CA LEU A 232 -12.07 -6.68 -21.61
C LEU A 232 -13.23 -5.72 -21.38
N LYS A 233 -13.12 -4.49 -21.85
CA LYS A 233 -14.19 -3.50 -21.76
C LYS A 233 -14.45 -2.89 -23.13
N LYS A 234 -15.73 -2.89 -23.54
CA LYS A 234 -16.18 -2.08 -24.67
C LYS A 234 -16.32 -0.63 -24.18
N LEU A 235 -15.72 0.29 -24.89
CA LEU A 235 -15.73 1.73 -24.59
C LEU A 235 -16.57 2.48 -25.62
N SER A 236 -17.24 3.55 -25.19
CA SER A 236 -17.68 4.59 -26.10
C SER A 236 -16.50 5.49 -26.50
N GLY A 237 -16.64 6.21 -27.63
CA GLY A 237 -15.63 7.18 -28.05
C GLY A 237 -15.28 8.19 -26.95
N GLN A 238 -16.29 8.72 -26.25
CA GLN A 238 -16.09 9.67 -25.14
C GLN A 238 -15.34 9.04 -23.94
N GLN A 239 -15.59 7.78 -23.64
CA GLN A 239 -14.86 7.08 -22.57
C GLN A 239 -13.40 6.86 -22.91
N LEU A 240 -13.12 6.61 -24.20
CA LEU A 240 -11.74 6.51 -24.68
C LEU A 240 -11.05 7.87 -24.65
N GLU A 241 -11.69 8.93 -25.15
CA GLU A 241 -11.14 10.29 -25.12
C GLU A 241 -10.82 10.73 -23.69
N ASN A 242 -11.72 10.49 -22.74
CA ASN A 242 -11.48 10.79 -21.32
C ASN A 242 -10.29 10.00 -20.76
N ALA A 243 -10.16 8.73 -21.15
CA ALA A 243 -9.06 7.88 -20.69
C ALA A 243 -7.71 8.32 -21.29
N LEU A 244 -7.71 8.69 -22.57
CA LEU A 244 -6.52 9.23 -23.26
C LEU A 244 -6.15 10.62 -22.75
N ALA A 245 -7.12 11.51 -22.54
CA ALA A 245 -6.87 12.83 -21.96
C ALA A 245 -6.21 12.76 -20.59
N ILE A 246 -6.59 11.77 -19.78
CA ILE A 246 -5.90 11.50 -18.51
C ILE A 246 -4.50 10.96 -18.76
N GLN A 247 -4.30 10.11 -19.76
CA GLN A 247 -3.01 9.55 -20.13
C GLN A 247 -2.06 10.61 -20.71
N ASP A 248 -2.56 11.54 -21.49
CA ASP A 248 -1.79 12.59 -22.15
C ASP A 248 -1.52 13.82 -21.25
N SER A 249 -2.32 14.01 -20.19
CA SER A 249 -2.17 15.13 -19.23
C SER A 249 -1.06 14.91 -18.17
N TYR A 250 -0.14 13.97 -18.40
CA TYR A 250 0.82 13.46 -17.43
C TYR A 250 2.12 14.23 -17.28
N GLU A 251 2.21 15.43 -17.70
CA GLU A 251 3.14 16.33 -17.04
C GLU A 251 2.47 16.85 -15.77
N LEU A 252 2.72 16.17 -14.66
CA LEU A 252 2.28 16.63 -13.36
C LEU A 252 3.10 17.86 -12.98
N GLU A 253 2.75 19.00 -13.54
CA GLU A 253 3.17 20.25 -12.96
C GLU A 253 2.42 20.39 -11.63
N LEU A 254 3.12 20.06 -10.54
CA LEU A 254 2.67 20.52 -9.23
C LEU A 254 2.74 22.05 -9.26
N SER A 255 1.56 22.68 -9.24
CA SER A 255 1.55 24.11 -9.00
C SER A 255 2.26 24.43 -7.68
N GLU A 256 2.89 25.57 -7.58
CA GLU A 256 3.53 26.02 -6.32
C GLU A 256 2.54 25.96 -5.16
N GLU A 257 1.26 26.32 -5.42
CA GLU A 257 0.18 26.24 -4.44
C GLU A 257 -0.04 24.81 -3.94
N LEU A 258 -0.16 23.82 -4.84
CA LEU A 258 -0.39 22.43 -4.46
C LEU A 258 0.84 21.83 -3.77
N SER A 259 2.03 22.13 -4.24
CA SER A 259 3.28 21.75 -3.60
C SER A 259 3.37 22.31 -2.18
N GLY A 260 3.02 23.59 -2.00
CA GLY A 260 2.92 24.24 -0.70
C GLY A 260 1.91 23.53 0.23
N GLU A 261 0.69 23.28 -0.25
CA GLU A 261 -0.33 22.55 0.53
C GLU A 261 0.14 21.15 0.97
N ILE A 262 0.84 20.42 0.11
CA ILE A 262 1.37 19.10 0.42
C ILE A 262 2.47 19.19 1.47
N CYS A 263 3.39 20.15 1.31
CA CYS A 263 4.46 20.39 2.29
C CYS A 263 3.90 20.81 3.65
N ASP A 264 2.93 21.71 3.69
CA ASP A 264 2.30 22.16 4.93
C ASP A 264 1.53 21.03 5.61
N TRP A 265 0.89 20.15 4.82
CA TRP A 265 0.14 19.02 5.37
C TRP A 265 1.04 17.95 5.99
N PHE A 266 2.19 17.64 5.37
CA PHE A 266 3.05 16.54 5.78
C PHE A 266 4.33 16.98 6.51
N GLY A 267 4.78 18.23 6.35
CA GLY A 267 6.11 18.64 6.79
C GLY A 267 6.36 18.43 8.29
N GLU A 268 5.42 18.88 9.13
CA GLU A 268 5.51 18.68 10.59
C GLU A 268 5.46 17.20 10.95
N ASP A 269 4.59 16.44 10.29
CA ASP A 269 4.44 14.99 10.52
C ASP A 269 5.70 14.21 10.18
N VAL A 270 6.36 14.56 9.07
CA VAL A 270 7.64 13.95 8.66
C VAL A 270 8.72 14.23 9.69
N ARG A 271 8.85 15.48 10.18
CA ARG A 271 9.84 15.83 11.20
C ARG A 271 9.60 15.07 12.52
N SER A 272 8.36 15.02 12.97
CA SER A 272 8.00 14.24 14.17
C SER A 272 8.33 12.75 14.00
N LEU A 273 8.15 12.24 12.80
CA LEU A 273 8.49 10.86 12.48
C LEU A 273 10.00 10.61 12.45
N GLU A 274 10.78 11.56 11.94
CA GLU A 274 12.26 11.52 11.96
C GLU A 274 12.79 11.40 13.39
N GLU A 275 12.29 12.23 14.29
CA GLU A 275 12.67 12.18 15.71
C GLU A 275 12.29 10.84 16.34
N MET A 276 11.05 10.37 16.11
CA MET A 276 10.55 9.12 16.68
C MET A 276 11.33 7.89 16.20
N LEU A 277 11.75 7.88 14.93
CA LEU A 277 12.47 6.78 14.30
C LEU A 277 14.00 6.93 14.39
N ALA A 278 14.51 8.08 14.87
CA ALA A 278 15.91 8.47 14.82
C ALA A 278 16.52 8.26 13.41
N ARG A 279 15.83 8.79 12.40
CA ARG A 279 16.13 8.55 10.99
C ARG A 279 15.89 9.79 10.15
N ASP A 280 16.83 10.09 9.25
CA ASP A 280 16.68 11.13 8.23
C ASP A 280 15.60 10.75 7.19
N LEU A 281 14.59 11.60 7.07
CA LEU A 281 13.51 11.54 6.08
C LEU A 281 13.39 12.85 5.27
N ASP A 282 14.40 13.69 5.26
CA ASP A 282 14.40 14.97 4.55
C ASP A 282 14.01 14.82 3.07
N LYS A 283 14.39 13.70 2.45
CA LYS A 283 14.00 13.36 1.07
C LYS A 283 12.48 13.21 0.87
N TRP A 284 11.71 13.11 1.95
CA TRP A 284 10.26 13.07 1.89
C TRP A 284 9.63 14.46 1.87
N LEU A 285 10.40 15.48 2.23
CA LEU A 285 9.99 16.87 2.17
C LEU A 285 10.19 17.37 0.75
N LEU A 286 9.10 17.76 0.09
CA LEU A 286 9.18 18.35 -1.24
C LEU A 286 9.71 19.78 -1.12
N PRO A 287 10.62 20.21 -2.00
CA PRO A 287 10.93 21.64 -2.11
C PRO A 287 9.68 22.42 -2.52
N ARG A 288 9.48 23.62 -1.96
CA ARG A 288 8.29 24.47 -2.20
C ARG A 288 8.05 24.87 -3.66
N ALA A 289 9.07 24.72 -4.51
CA ALA A 289 8.97 24.96 -5.95
C ALA A 289 9.64 23.79 -6.68
N MET A 290 8.88 22.85 -7.16
CA MET A 290 9.41 21.74 -7.94
C MET A 290 8.51 21.42 -9.11
N LYS A 291 9.07 21.49 -10.33
CA LYS A 291 8.56 20.70 -11.44
C LYS A 291 8.89 19.24 -11.10
N VAL A 292 7.92 18.46 -10.71
CA VAL A 292 8.11 17.02 -10.54
C VAL A 292 8.09 16.42 -11.93
N ASN A 293 9.26 16.35 -12.54
CA ASN A 293 9.45 15.52 -13.71
C ASN A 293 9.33 14.07 -13.24
N PHE A 294 8.50 13.24 -13.87
CA PHE A 294 8.35 11.82 -13.53
C PHE A 294 9.66 11.06 -13.63
N ASP A 295 10.58 11.51 -14.48
CA ASP A 295 11.94 10.96 -14.58
C ASP A 295 12.71 11.06 -13.26
N MET A 296 12.45 12.08 -12.44
CA MET A 296 13.07 12.19 -11.09
C MET A 296 12.44 11.28 -10.04
N MET A 297 11.30 10.64 -10.33
CA MET A 297 10.73 9.60 -9.47
C MET A 297 11.40 8.22 -9.68
N ASP A 298 12.16 8.08 -10.78
CA ASP A 298 12.88 6.87 -11.14
C ASP A 298 14.38 6.92 -10.82
N ASP A 299 14.97 8.11 -10.60
CA ASP A 299 16.39 8.28 -10.26
C ASP A 299 16.71 7.94 -8.80
N VAL A 300 15.79 7.28 -8.11
CA VAL A 300 16.06 6.56 -6.87
C VAL A 300 15.77 5.08 -7.15
N ASN A 301 16.63 4.50 -8.01
CA ASN A 301 16.89 3.07 -8.01
C ASN A 301 17.85 2.75 -6.90
#